data_ac561e557459927598dc1c97e5c4641f
#
_entry.id   ac561e557459927598dc1c97e5c4641f
#
_cell.length_a   1.000
_cell.length_b   1.000
_cell.length_c   1.000
_cell.angle_alpha   90.00
_cell.angle_beta   90.00
_cell.angle_gamma   90.00
#
_symmetry.space_group_name_H-M   'P 1'
#
loop_
_entity.id
_entity.type
_entity.pdbx_description
1 polymer ?
#
loop_
_entity_poly.entity_id
_entity_poly.type
_entity_poly.pdbx_seq_one_letter_code
_entity_poly.pdbx_strand_id
1 'polypeptide(L)'
;MTIDDKLMTDILNREQQALADLYDRYHRILWNIARQADSDPSVCEQLVAQVFRAVWNEPENFMQNRKLLTQLIDCCRSHSAEITIKKCS
;
A
#
# COMPACT_ATOMS: atom_id res chain seq x y z
N MET A 1 16.06 8.57 -12.50
CA MET A 1 15.37 8.29 -11.24
C MET A 1 13.93 8.80 -11.33
N THR A 2 12.97 7.98 -11.01
CA THR A 2 11.55 8.36 -11.03
C THR A 2 11.14 9.00 -9.72
N ILE A 3 9.95 9.63 -9.71
CA ILE A 3 9.39 10.19 -8.48
C ILE A 3 9.19 9.07 -7.44
N ASP A 4 8.76 7.90 -7.88
CA ASP A 4 8.57 6.75 -7.00
C ASP A 4 9.88 6.31 -6.34
N ASP A 5 10.96 6.25 -7.11
CA ASP A 5 12.28 5.90 -6.57
C ASP A 5 12.73 6.91 -5.51
N LYS A 6 12.51 8.20 -5.79
CA LYS A 6 12.86 9.25 -4.84
C LYS A 6 12.04 9.13 -3.55
N LEU A 7 10.73 8.91 -3.68
CA LEU A 7 9.86 8.75 -2.51
C LEU A 7 10.28 7.55 -1.67
N MET A 8 10.60 6.43 -2.31
CA MET A 8 11.04 5.24 -1.58
C MET A 8 12.39 5.46 -0.89
N THR A 9 13.31 6.16 -1.54
CA THR A 9 14.60 6.51 -0.92
C THR A 9 14.37 7.39 0.32
N ASP A 10 13.48 8.38 0.22
CA ASP A 10 13.16 9.25 1.34
C ASP A 10 12.49 8.48 2.47
N ILE A 11 11.64 7.50 2.15
CA ILE A 11 11.01 6.64 3.16
C ILE A 11 12.07 5.78 3.87
N LEU A 12 13.06 5.27 3.14
CA LEU A 12 14.19 4.57 3.75
C LEU A 12 14.92 5.46 4.77
N ASN A 13 14.99 6.75 4.49
CA ASN A 13 15.59 7.73 5.38
C ASN A 13 14.61 8.22 6.46
N ARG A 14 13.44 7.60 6.56
CA ARG A 14 12.41 7.92 7.55
C ARG A 14 11.85 9.32 7.42
N GLU A 15 11.71 9.79 6.18
CA GLU A 15 11.05 11.07 5.88
C GLU A 15 9.54 10.86 5.87
N GLN A 16 8.84 11.30 6.93
CA GLN A 16 7.39 11.13 7.06
C GLN A 16 6.63 11.82 5.92
N GLN A 17 7.12 12.97 5.46
CA GLN A 17 6.50 13.69 4.35
C GLN A 17 6.47 12.85 3.08
N ALA A 18 7.50 12.04 2.85
CA ALA A 18 7.56 11.17 1.67
C ALA A 18 6.46 10.11 1.73
N LEU A 19 6.17 9.56 2.91
CA LEU A 19 5.06 8.62 3.05
C LEU A 19 3.72 9.29 2.79
N ALA A 20 3.52 10.51 3.28
CA ALA A 20 2.31 11.26 3.03
C ALA A 20 2.12 11.56 1.55
N ASP A 21 3.20 11.92 0.85
CA ASP A 21 3.17 12.17 -0.59
C ASP A 21 2.83 10.90 -1.36
N LEU A 22 3.39 9.76 -0.95
CA LEU A 22 3.10 8.47 -1.55
C LEU A 22 1.62 8.10 -1.34
N TYR A 23 1.10 8.33 -0.15
CA TYR A 23 -0.30 8.11 0.18
C TYR A 23 -1.21 8.93 -0.73
N ASP A 24 -0.97 10.23 -0.86
CA ASP A 24 -1.77 11.12 -1.71
C ASP A 24 -1.73 10.66 -3.17
N ARG A 25 -0.58 10.17 -3.62
CA ARG A 25 -0.38 9.76 -5.01
C ARG A 25 -1.15 8.49 -5.35
N TYR A 26 -1.15 7.50 -4.45
CA TYR A 26 -1.68 6.17 -4.76
C TYR A 26 -2.94 5.80 -3.98
N HIS A 27 -3.36 6.62 -3.04
CA HIS A 27 -4.53 6.33 -2.19
C HIS A 27 -5.77 5.97 -3.00
N ARG A 28 -6.09 6.78 -4.01
CA ARG A 28 -7.32 6.58 -4.80
C ARG A 28 -7.30 5.26 -5.56
N ILE A 29 -6.15 4.92 -6.13
CA ILE A 29 -6.00 3.67 -6.89
C ILE A 29 -6.16 2.47 -5.97
N LEU A 30 -5.48 2.49 -4.82
CA LEU A 30 -5.57 1.42 -3.84
C LEU A 30 -6.97 1.30 -3.24
N TRP A 31 -7.64 2.43 -3.02
CA TRP A 31 -9.02 2.44 -2.55
C TRP A 31 -9.94 1.71 -3.54
N ASN A 32 -9.80 1.97 -4.83
CA ASN A 32 -10.61 1.31 -5.86
C ASN A 32 -10.37 -0.20 -5.87
N ILE A 33 -9.11 -0.61 -5.70
CA ILE A 33 -8.77 -2.04 -5.66
C ILE A 33 -9.35 -2.69 -4.41
N ALA A 34 -9.26 -2.02 -3.27
CA ALA A 34 -9.85 -2.52 -2.03
C ALA A 34 -11.36 -2.67 -2.14
N ARG A 35 -12.04 -1.73 -2.79
CA ARG A 35 -13.49 -1.80 -2.99
C ARG A 35 -13.91 -2.96 -3.89
N GLN A 36 -13.07 -3.35 -4.83
CA GLN A 36 -13.34 -4.53 -5.65
C GLN A 36 -13.25 -5.81 -4.82
N ALA A 37 -12.42 -5.82 -3.80
CA ALA A 37 -12.26 -6.98 -2.92
C ALA A 37 -13.33 -7.04 -1.84
N ASP A 38 -13.75 -5.88 -1.32
CA ASP A 38 -14.77 -5.80 -0.28
C ASP A 38 -15.54 -4.48 -0.43
N SER A 39 -16.86 -4.55 -0.28
CA SER A 39 -17.72 -3.38 -0.42
C SER A 39 -17.81 -2.53 0.86
N ASP A 40 -17.31 -3.04 1.99
CA ASP A 40 -17.36 -2.34 3.27
C ASP A 40 -16.30 -1.24 3.31
N PRO A 41 -16.69 0.04 3.44
CA PRO A 41 -15.72 1.14 3.48
C PRO A 41 -14.70 1.01 4.61
N SER A 42 -15.12 0.48 5.77
CA SER A 42 -14.21 0.29 6.90
C SER A 42 -13.10 -0.70 6.56
N VAL A 43 -13.44 -1.79 5.87
CA VAL A 43 -12.46 -2.78 5.43
C VAL A 43 -11.53 -2.17 4.38
N CYS A 44 -12.07 -1.41 3.44
CA CYS A 44 -11.26 -0.74 2.41
C CYS A 44 -10.24 0.20 3.05
N GLU A 45 -10.67 0.98 4.04
CA GLU A 45 -9.78 1.90 4.75
C GLU A 45 -8.66 1.13 5.47
N GLN A 46 -8.98 0.02 6.12
CA GLN A 46 -7.98 -0.82 6.78
C GLN A 46 -6.99 -1.39 5.78
N LEU A 47 -7.46 -1.86 4.63
CA LEU A 47 -6.59 -2.42 3.60
C LEU A 47 -5.58 -1.40 3.10
N VAL A 48 -6.06 -0.21 2.77
CA VAL A 48 -5.19 0.86 2.29
C VAL A 48 -4.19 1.27 3.38
N ALA A 49 -4.66 1.42 4.61
CA ALA A 49 -3.79 1.78 5.73
C ALA A 49 -2.71 0.74 5.97
N GLN A 50 -3.04 -0.55 5.88
CA GLN A 50 -2.07 -1.63 6.06
C GLN A 50 -0.99 -1.62 4.99
N VAL A 51 -1.35 -1.31 3.74
CA VAL A 51 -0.37 -1.22 2.66
C VAL A 51 0.66 -0.14 2.97
N PHE A 52 0.22 1.05 3.36
CA PHE A 52 1.14 2.15 3.66
C PHE A 52 1.93 1.92 4.95
N ARG A 53 1.35 1.23 5.92
CA ARG A 53 2.09 0.82 7.11
C ARG A 53 3.20 -0.16 6.76
N ALA A 54 2.93 -1.11 5.88
CA ALA A 54 3.94 -2.05 5.41
C ALA A 54 5.07 -1.34 4.68
N VAL A 55 4.74 -0.35 3.85
CA VAL A 55 5.76 0.46 3.15
C VAL A 55 6.65 1.18 4.16
N TRP A 56 6.08 1.74 5.21
CA TRP A 56 6.85 2.45 6.23
C TRP A 56 7.74 1.51 7.05
N ASN A 57 7.20 0.36 7.44
CA ASN A 57 7.92 -0.58 8.30
C ASN A 57 9.01 -1.35 7.54
N GLU A 58 8.74 -1.72 6.31
CA GLU A 58 9.63 -2.55 5.50
C GLU A 58 9.73 -2.00 4.07
N PRO A 59 10.30 -0.79 3.91
CA PRO A 59 10.36 -0.17 2.59
C PRO A 59 11.17 -0.99 1.59
N GLU A 60 12.15 -1.78 2.04
CA GLU A 60 12.97 -2.62 1.17
C GLU A 60 12.12 -3.60 0.37
N ASN A 61 11.00 -4.07 0.93
CA ASN A 61 10.11 -5.02 0.25
C ASN A 61 9.41 -4.40 -0.95
N PHE A 62 9.40 -3.08 -1.04
CA PHE A 62 8.77 -2.34 -2.14
C PHE A 62 9.79 -1.75 -3.11
N MET A 63 11.05 -2.12 -2.98
CA MET A 63 12.14 -1.63 -3.84
C MET A 63 12.66 -2.71 -4.77
N GLN A 64 11.81 -3.68 -5.12
CA GLN A 64 12.15 -4.75 -6.03
C GLN A 64 12.17 -4.23 -7.48
N ASN A 65 12.68 -5.05 -8.40
CA ASN A 65 12.80 -4.67 -9.80
C ASN A 65 11.44 -4.76 -10.52
N ARG A 66 10.43 -4.12 -9.95
CA ARG A 66 9.05 -4.04 -10.45
C ARG A 66 8.52 -2.65 -10.19
N LYS A 67 7.48 -2.26 -10.91
CA LYS A 67 6.83 -0.97 -10.66
C LYS A 67 6.26 -0.92 -9.26
N LEU A 68 6.45 0.21 -8.59
CA LEU A 68 5.96 0.40 -7.22
C LEU A 68 4.45 0.18 -7.13
N LEU A 69 3.68 0.70 -8.07
CA LEU A 69 2.24 0.52 -8.07
C LEU A 69 1.84 -0.96 -8.06
N THR A 70 2.51 -1.79 -8.85
CA THR A 70 2.26 -3.23 -8.89
C THR A 70 2.52 -3.86 -7.54
N GLN A 71 3.61 -3.48 -6.87
CA GLN A 71 3.94 -3.99 -5.54
C GLN A 71 2.90 -3.58 -4.50
N LEU A 72 2.41 -2.35 -4.56
CA LEU A 72 1.37 -1.87 -3.66
C LEU A 72 0.06 -2.63 -3.86
N ILE A 73 -0.31 -2.89 -5.11
CA ILE A 73 -1.53 -3.64 -5.45
C ILE A 73 -1.42 -5.07 -4.93
N ASP A 74 -0.29 -5.72 -5.13
CA ASP A 74 -0.07 -7.09 -4.65
C ASP A 74 -0.18 -7.16 -3.13
N CYS A 75 0.38 -6.18 -2.42
CA CYS A 75 0.29 -6.08 -0.97
C CYS A 75 -1.17 -5.93 -0.53
N CYS A 76 -1.92 -5.06 -1.19
CA CYS A 76 -3.34 -4.84 -0.90
C CYS A 76 -4.15 -6.12 -1.06
N ARG A 77 -3.92 -6.85 -2.14
CA ARG A 77 -4.62 -8.12 -2.41
C ARG A 77 -4.26 -9.19 -1.38
N SER A 78 -3.02 -9.26 -0.96
CA SER A 78 -2.58 -10.17 0.09
C SER A 78 -3.33 -9.93 1.39
N HIS A 79 -3.42 -8.67 1.82
CA HIS A 79 -4.15 -8.32 3.04
C HIS A 79 -5.64 -8.58 2.89
N SER A 80 -6.21 -8.35 1.71
CA SER A 80 -7.61 -8.64 1.44
C SER A 80 -7.91 -10.13 1.62
N ALA A 81 -7.04 -11.00 1.11
CA ALA A 81 -7.21 -12.44 1.27
C ALA A 81 -7.18 -12.85 2.74
N GLU A 82 -6.27 -12.26 3.54
CA GLU A 82 -6.21 -12.53 4.98
C GLU A 82 -7.48 -12.11 5.70
N ILE A 83 -8.00 -10.93 5.39
CA ILE A 83 -9.23 -10.42 6.01
C ILE A 83 -10.41 -11.31 5.64
N THR A 84 -10.52 -11.75 4.40
CA THR A 84 -11.58 -12.64 3.94
C THR A 84 -11.54 -13.98 4.71
N ILE A 85 -10.36 -14.54 4.91
CA ILE A 85 -10.19 -15.78 5.67
C ILE A 85 -10.67 -15.58 7.11
N LYS A 86 -10.31 -14.48 7.74
CA LYS A 86 -10.73 -14.16 9.10
C LYS A 86 -12.24 -13.99 9.22
N LYS A 87 -12.87 -13.39 8.22
CA LYS A 87 -14.33 -13.22 8.22
C LYS A 87 -15.07 -14.54 8.10
N CYS A 88 -14.51 -15.50 7.38
CA CYS A 88 -15.13 -16.80 7.16
C CYS A 88 -14.99 -17.74 8.36
N SER A 89 -14.12 -17.41 9.27
CA SER A 89 -13.92 -18.20 10.48
C SER A 89 -14.72 -17.64 11.65
#